data_1e5991aa3ab8169f3e4d5a434fa2249b
#
_entry.id   1e5991aa3ab8169f3e4d5a434fa2249b
#
_cell.length_a   1.000
_cell.length_b   1.000
_cell.length_c   1.000
_cell.angle_alpha   90.00
_cell.angle_beta   90.00
_cell.angle_gamma   90.00
#
_symmetry.space_group_name_H-M   'P 1'
#
loop_
_entity.id
_entity.type
_entity.pdbx_description
1 polymer ?
#
loop_
_entity_poly.entity_id
_entity_poly.type
_entity_poly.pdbx_seq_one_letter_code
_entity_poly.pdbx_strand_id
1 'polypeptide(L)'
;MKLKRRSFLIGAIATLATTLIVPLQASAAKRIVFGGGPAGGTFQVVANAIQVYGPVKESKDYRVKAQSSAGSVENLRKVNQGKMDFGVVYSGHVYLGRNGKLKNDTNKYEDVMAVSFLYGAPAQLIVRKGSGIKSTKDLVGKKVGVGNAGSGAFANCELFFNHMGIWDKIERNAMGYNDAAGAF
;
A
#
# COMPACT_ATOMS: atom_id res chain seq x y z
N MET A 1 13.34 -37.74 -91.02
CA MET A 1 12.86 -38.67 -89.93
C MET A 1 12.91 -37.94 -88.59
N LYS A 2 11.76 -37.50 -88.05
CA LYS A 2 11.72 -36.60 -86.89
C LYS A 2 11.27 -37.39 -85.65
N LEU A 3 12.14 -37.52 -84.62
CA LEU A 3 11.81 -38.08 -83.33
C LEU A 3 11.08 -37.03 -82.46
N LYS A 4 9.88 -37.35 -82.02
CA LYS A 4 9.15 -36.52 -81.04
C LYS A 4 9.61 -36.89 -79.63
N ARG A 5 10.16 -35.91 -78.92
CA ARG A 5 10.43 -36.01 -77.47
C ARG A 5 9.13 -35.79 -76.73
N ARG A 6 8.73 -36.78 -75.91
CA ARG A 6 7.64 -36.66 -74.95
C ARG A 6 8.28 -36.20 -73.62
N SER A 7 7.89 -34.98 -73.22
CA SER A 7 8.28 -34.44 -71.92
C SER A 7 7.31 -34.97 -70.86
N PHE A 8 7.80 -35.70 -69.88
CA PHE A 8 7.08 -36.06 -68.67
C PHE A 8 7.14 -34.88 -67.69
N LEU A 9 5.99 -34.26 -67.43
CA LEU A 9 5.81 -33.29 -66.36
C LEU A 9 5.54 -34.07 -65.07
N ILE A 10 6.52 -34.17 -64.18
CA ILE A 10 6.33 -34.62 -62.80
C ILE A 10 5.86 -33.42 -61.97
N GLY A 11 4.58 -33.40 -61.66
CA GLY A 11 4.01 -32.39 -60.75
C GLY A 11 4.35 -32.75 -59.30
N ALA A 12 5.31 -32.03 -58.71
CA ALA A 12 5.55 -32.08 -57.27
C ALA A 12 4.48 -31.29 -56.52
N ILE A 13 3.57 -32.00 -55.88
CA ILE A 13 2.59 -31.37 -54.95
C ILE A 13 3.34 -31.10 -53.64
N ALA A 14 3.82 -29.88 -53.45
CA ALA A 14 4.35 -29.42 -52.18
C ALA A 14 3.17 -29.10 -51.24
N THR A 15 2.84 -30.04 -50.37
CA THR A 15 1.87 -29.82 -49.28
C THR A 15 2.49 -28.89 -48.25
N LEU A 16 2.15 -27.62 -48.30
CA LEU A 16 2.58 -26.62 -47.34
C LEU A 16 1.77 -26.84 -46.04
N ALA A 17 2.33 -27.60 -45.09
CA ALA A 17 1.79 -27.73 -43.76
C ALA A 17 2.02 -26.43 -43.00
N THR A 18 1.10 -25.48 -43.10
CA THR A 18 1.03 -24.32 -42.23
C THR A 18 0.67 -24.78 -40.82
N THR A 19 1.67 -25.07 -40.00
CA THR A 19 1.48 -25.20 -38.55
C THR A 19 1.03 -23.84 -38.03
N LEU A 20 -0.25 -23.70 -37.72
CA LEU A 20 -0.80 -22.58 -36.95
C LEU A 20 -0.15 -22.63 -35.57
N ILE A 21 0.97 -21.92 -35.42
CA ILE A 21 1.53 -21.58 -34.10
C ILE A 21 0.54 -20.62 -33.47
N VAL A 22 -0.45 -21.15 -32.77
CA VAL A 22 -1.30 -20.33 -31.88
C VAL A 22 -0.36 -19.85 -30.79
N PRO A 23 -0.09 -18.54 -30.67
CA PRO A 23 0.72 -18.03 -29.59
C PRO A 23 -0.04 -18.37 -28.30
N LEU A 24 0.52 -19.27 -27.49
CA LEU A 24 0.07 -19.47 -26.11
C LEU A 24 0.32 -18.12 -25.42
N GLN A 25 -0.68 -17.24 -25.39
CA GLN A 25 -0.59 -16.02 -24.60
C GLN A 25 -0.53 -16.47 -23.14
N ALA A 26 0.69 -16.60 -22.62
CA ALA A 26 0.90 -16.69 -21.20
C ALA A 26 0.33 -15.41 -20.59
N SER A 27 -0.87 -15.51 -20.02
CA SER A 27 -1.49 -14.39 -19.31
C SER A 27 -0.54 -13.98 -18.19
N ALA A 28 0.01 -12.78 -18.27
CA ALA A 28 0.87 -12.28 -17.21
C ALA A 28 0.04 -12.19 -15.92
N ALA A 29 0.60 -12.69 -14.82
CA ALA A 29 -0.07 -12.67 -13.53
C ALA A 29 -0.52 -11.24 -13.17
N LYS A 30 -1.78 -11.09 -12.77
CA LYS A 30 -2.34 -9.80 -12.35
C LYS A 30 -1.61 -9.31 -11.10
N ARG A 31 -1.04 -8.11 -11.18
CA ARG A 31 -0.38 -7.47 -10.05
C ARG A 31 -1.41 -6.92 -9.09
N ILE A 32 -1.27 -7.25 -7.82
CA ILE A 32 -2.05 -6.71 -6.69
C ILE A 32 -1.11 -5.80 -5.90
N VAL A 33 -1.47 -4.53 -5.77
CA VAL A 33 -0.72 -3.54 -4.97
C VAL A 33 -1.30 -3.51 -3.57
N PHE A 34 -0.45 -3.82 -2.57
CA PHE A 34 -0.83 -3.84 -1.17
C PHE A 34 -0.09 -2.72 -0.40
N GLY A 35 -0.82 -1.70 0.04
CA GLY A 35 -0.30 -0.57 0.78
C GLY A 35 0.07 -0.93 2.21
N GLY A 36 1.31 -0.70 2.58
CA GLY A 36 1.84 -0.86 3.93
C GLY A 36 1.87 0.48 4.68
N GLY A 37 3.06 0.90 5.04
CA GLY A 37 3.31 2.15 5.77
C GLY A 37 4.75 2.60 5.60
N PRO A 38 5.20 3.54 6.43
CA PRO A 38 6.59 3.96 6.43
C PRO A 38 7.51 2.84 6.92
N ALA A 39 8.78 2.90 6.53
CA ALA A 39 9.81 1.99 7.02
C ALA A 39 9.86 1.99 8.55
N GLY A 40 10.07 0.80 9.15
CA GLY A 40 10.04 0.58 10.60
C GLY A 40 8.64 0.45 11.21
N GLY A 41 7.57 0.74 10.46
CA GLY A 41 6.20 0.60 10.92
C GLY A 41 5.62 -0.80 10.71
N THR A 42 4.77 -1.26 11.64
CA THR A 42 4.12 -2.59 11.58
C THR A 42 3.28 -2.76 10.32
N PHE A 43 2.65 -1.71 9.79
CA PHE A 43 1.90 -1.76 8.54
C PHE A 43 2.76 -2.25 7.38
N GLN A 44 4.01 -1.76 7.28
CA GLN A 44 4.94 -2.18 6.24
C GLN A 44 5.40 -3.63 6.45
N VAL A 45 5.62 -4.03 7.71
CA VAL A 45 5.96 -5.43 8.04
C VAL A 45 4.83 -6.37 7.61
N VAL A 46 3.58 -6.02 7.91
CA VAL A 46 2.40 -6.82 7.50
C VAL A 46 2.30 -6.91 5.98
N ALA A 47 2.44 -5.79 5.26
CA ALA A 47 2.38 -5.79 3.80
C ALA A 47 3.47 -6.67 3.18
N ASN A 48 4.69 -6.59 3.70
CA ASN A 48 5.80 -7.44 3.26
C ASN A 48 5.54 -8.92 3.56
N ALA A 49 4.99 -9.24 4.74
CA ALA A 49 4.64 -10.61 5.10
C ALA A 49 3.56 -11.18 4.16
N ILE A 50 2.55 -10.40 3.81
CA ILE A 50 1.52 -10.81 2.84
C ILE A 50 2.14 -11.06 1.46
N GLN A 51 3.09 -10.22 1.02
CA GLN A 51 3.80 -10.44 -0.25
C GLN A 51 4.61 -11.74 -0.25
N VAL A 52 5.29 -12.06 0.86
CA VAL A 52 6.25 -13.17 0.93
C VAL A 52 5.57 -14.49 1.31
N TYR A 53 4.61 -14.44 2.22
CA TYR A 53 3.99 -15.62 2.84
C TYR A 53 2.49 -15.73 2.56
N GLY A 54 1.90 -14.76 1.88
CA GLY A 54 0.47 -14.73 1.61
C GLY A 54 0.02 -15.89 0.70
N PRO A 55 -1.28 -16.24 0.74
CA PRO A 55 -1.82 -17.40 0.02
C PRO A 55 -1.69 -17.29 -1.50
N VAL A 56 -1.46 -16.08 -2.02
CA VAL A 56 -1.26 -15.84 -3.47
C VAL A 56 0.19 -15.95 -3.92
N LYS A 57 1.13 -16.27 -3.03
CA LYS A 57 2.56 -16.40 -3.36
C LYS A 57 2.79 -17.41 -4.49
N GLU A 58 2.09 -18.53 -4.43
CA GLU A 58 2.19 -19.64 -5.38
C GLU A 58 1.18 -19.55 -6.53
N SER A 59 0.33 -18.53 -6.53
CA SER A 59 -0.63 -18.32 -7.61
C SER A 59 0.07 -18.05 -8.94
N LYS A 60 -0.44 -18.64 -10.01
CA LYS A 60 -0.02 -18.33 -11.39
C LYS A 60 -0.71 -17.07 -11.91
N ASP A 61 -1.86 -16.73 -11.34
CA ASP A 61 -2.75 -15.67 -11.83
C ASP A 61 -2.53 -14.32 -11.14
N TYR A 62 -1.92 -14.32 -9.95
CA TYR A 62 -1.76 -13.11 -9.14
C TYR A 62 -0.34 -12.97 -8.59
N ARG A 63 0.10 -11.71 -8.43
CA ARG A 63 1.34 -11.34 -7.74
C ARG A 63 1.07 -10.16 -6.83
N VAL A 64 1.23 -10.37 -5.52
CA VAL A 64 1.16 -9.28 -4.54
C VAL A 64 2.47 -8.51 -4.55
N LYS A 65 2.38 -7.18 -4.57
CA LYS A 65 3.48 -6.27 -4.33
C LYS A 65 3.16 -5.38 -3.13
N ALA A 66 3.94 -5.51 -2.07
CA ALA A 66 3.92 -4.55 -0.97
C ALA A 66 4.45 -3.20 -1.45
N GLN A 67 3.77 -2.13 -1.08
CA GLN A 67 4.14 -0.77 -1.42
C GLN A 67 4.21 0.08 -0.15
N SER A 68 5.34 0.74 0.06
CA SER A 68 5.44 1.73 1.13
C SER A 68 4.53 2.92 0.90
N SER A 69 4.08 3.52 1.98
CA SER A 69 3.22 4.70 1.99
C SER A 69 3.45 5.49 3.28
N ALA A 70 2.83 6.66 3.40
CA ALA A 70 2.78 7.34 4.69
C ALA A 70 1.96 6.57 5.74
N GLY A 71 1.07 5.66 5.32
CA GLY A 71 0.26 4.81 6.21
C GLY A 71 -1.24 4.97 5.97
N SER A 72 -2.02 4.90 7.04
CA SER A 72 -3.47 4.69 7.03
C SER A 72 -4.24 5.64 6.11
N VAL A 73 -4.06 6.96 6.22
CA VAL A 73 -4.85 7.94 5.46
C VAL A 73 -4.46 7.92 3.98
N GLU A 74 -3.17 7.79 3.68
CA GLU A 74 -2.70 7.67 2.29
C GLU A 74 -3.20 6.37 1.65
N ASN A 75 -3.12 5.24 2.35
CA ASN A 75 -3.63 3.96 1.86
C ASN A 75 -5.11 4.06 1.52
N LEU A 76 -5.90 4.62 2.44
CA LEU A 76 -7.33 4.80 2.26
C LEU A 76 -7.65 5.61 1.00
N ARG A 77 -6.94 6.73 0.78
CA ARG A 77 -7.09 7.56 -0.42
C ARG A 77 -6.73 6.80 -1.69
N LYS A 78 -5.59 6.09 -1.67
CA LYS A 78 -5.10 5.37 -2.85
C LYS A 78 -6.00 4.19 -3.21
N VAL A 79 -6.57 3.49 -2.23
CA VAL A 79 -7.56 2.43 -2.48
C VAL A 79 -8.82 3.03 -3.09
N ASN A 80 -9.36 4.11 -2.52
CA ASN A 80 -10.55 4.77 -3.09
C ASN A 80 -10.33 5.30 -4.51
N GLN A 81 -9.08 5.65 -4.86
CA GLN A 81 -8.70 6.11 -6.20
C GLN A 81 -8.34 4.98 -7.17
N GLY A 82 -8.44 3.71 -6.76
CA GLY A 82 -8.01 2.57 -7.57
C GLY A 82 -6.49 2.50 -7.82
N LYS A 83 -5.67 3.25 -7.06
CA LYS A 83 -4.20 3.26 -7.17
C LYS A 83 -3.52 2.19 -6.32
N MET A 84 -4.26 1.60 -5.41
CA MET A 84 -3.92 0.41 -4.63
C MET A 84 -5.13 -0.50 -4.59
N ASP A 85 -4.90 -1.81 -4.62
CA ASP A 85 -5.99 -2.80 -4.50
C ASP A 85 -6.36 -3.03 -3.03
N PHE A 86 -5.37 -3.03 -2.14
CA PHE A 86 -5.51 -3.20 -0.69
C PHE A 86 -4.59 -2.26 0.08
N GLY A 87 -4.90 -2.04 1.36
CA GLY A 87 -4.00 -1.29 2.24
C GLY A 87 -4.34 -1.51 3.71
N VAL A 88 -3.32 -1.44 4.57
CA VAL A 88 -3.51 -1.47 6.02
C VAL A 88 -3.99 -0.10 6.48
N VAL A 89 -5.12 -0.07 7.18
CA VAL A 89 -5.80 1.16 7.57
C VAL A 89 -6.34 1.03 8.99
N TYR A 90 -6.30 2.08 9.77
CA TYR A 90 -7.03 2.12 11.05
C TYR A 90 -8.54 2.18 10.80
N SER A 91 -9.30 1.40 11.53
CA SER A 91 -10.76 1.32 11.39
C SER A 91 -11.44 2.69 11.55
N GLY A 92 -10.98 3.54 12.47
CA GLY A 92 -11.46 4.90 12.62
C GLY A 92 -11.31 5.76 11.37
N HIS A 93 -10.19 5.61 10.63
CA HIS A 93 -10.01 6.35 9.38
C HIS A 93 -10.90 5.83 8.24
N VAL A 94 -11.21 4.53 8.20
CA VAL A 94 -12.22 3.99 7.27
C VAL A 94 -13.57 4.63 7.55
N TYR A 95 -13.97 4.68 8.81
CA TYR A 95 -15.22 5.36 9.21
C TYR A 95 -15.25 6.83 8.80
N LEU A 96 -14.18 7.58 9.11
CA LEU A 96 -14.07 8.99 8.76
C LEU A 96 -14.09 9.21 7.25
N GLY A 97 -13.36 8.41 6.48
CA GLY A 97 -13.30 8.52 5.02
C GLY A 97 -14.64 8.20 4.36
N ARG A 98 -15.31 7.12 4.77
CA ARG A 98 -16.61 6.77 4.24
C ARG A 98 -17.71 7.82 4.55
N ASN A 99 -17.54 8.57 5.61
CA ASN A 99 -18.50 9.60 6.01
C ASN A 99 -18.09 11.03 5.59
N GLY A 100 -17.01 11.21 4.82
CA GLY A 100 -16.52 12.53 4.41
C GLY A 100 -16.08 13.40 5.58
N LYS A 101 -15.52 12.78 6.63
CA LYS A 101 -15.12 13.43 7.88
C LYS A 101 -13.60 13.43 8.11
N LEU A 102 -12.81 13.04 7.09
CA LEU A 102 -11.39 13.20 7.17
C LEU A 102 -11.02 14.69 7.16
N LYS A 103 -10.03 15.08 7.97
CA LYS A 103 -9.58 16.46 8.02
C LYS A 103 -9.08 16.91 6.65
N ASN A 104 -9.54 18.07 6.20
CA ASN A 104 -9.23 18.67 4.89
C ASN A 104 -9.61 17.79 3.67
N ASP A 105 -10.52 16.84 3.87
CA ASP A 105 -11.01 15.99 2.80
C ASP A 105 -12.45 15.54 3.11
N THR A 106 -13.41 16.25 2.52
CA THR A 106 -14.84 16.02 2.72
C THR A 106 -15.43 14.99 1.73
N ASN A 107 -14.60 14.42 0.86
CA ASN A 107 -15.05 13.40 -0.07
C ASN A 107 -15.44 12.12 0.70
N LYS A 108 -16.54 11.52 0.32
CA LYS A 108 -16.94 10.19 0.80
C LYS A 108 -16.22 9.13 0.00
N TYR A 109 -15.56 8.19 0.69
CA TYR A 109 -14.82 7.08 0.08
C TYR A 109 -15.74 5.86 -0.03
N GLU A 110 -16.63 5.89 -1.02
CA GLU A 110 -17.68 4.88 -1.18
C GLU A 110 -17.14 3.55 -1.71
N ASP A 111 -16.04 3.58 -2.46
CA ASP A 111 -15.41 2.38 -3.05
C ASP A 111 -14.49 1.61 -2.09
N VAL A 112 -14.38 2.06 -0.83
CA VAL A 112 -13.56 1.39 0.16
C VAL A 112 -14.38 0.44 1.02
N MET A 113 -13.94 -0.81 1.12
CA MET A 113 -14.52 -1.83 1.99
C MET A 113 -13.49 -2.39 2.98
N ALA A 114 -13.93 -2.71 4.20
CA ALA A 114 -13.12 -3.48 5.14
C ALA A 114 -13.13 -4.96 4.75
N VAL A 115 -11.95 -5.58 4.68
CA VAL A 115 -11.78 -7.01 4.31
C VAL A 115 -11.62 -7.86 5.56
N SER A 116 -10.70 -7.49 6.46
CA SER A 116 -10.38 -8.26 7.65
C SER A 116 -9.77 -7.38 8.74
N PHE A 117 -9.94 -7.79 9.99
CA PHE A 117 -9.17 -7.28 11.12
C PHE A 117 -7.82 -7.99 11.16
N LEU A 118 -6.72 -7.24 11.26
CA LEU A 118 -5.37 -7.79 11.32
C LEU A 118 -4.83 -7.84 12.75
N TYR A 119 -4.85 -6.72 13.46
CA TYR A 119 -4.34 -6.61 14.84
C TYR A 119 -4.80 -5.32 15.51
N GLY A 120 -4.71 -5.25 16.84
CA GLY A 120 -4.91 -4.02 17.61
C GLY A 120 -3.65 -3.14 17.56
N ALA A 121 -3.83 -1.86 17.30
CA ALA A 121 -2.75 -0.89 17.24
C ALA A 121 -2.98 0.24 18.26
N PRO A 122 -2.72 0.03 19.56
CA PRO A 122 -2.88 1.07 20.57
C PRO A 122 -1.89 2.20 20.35
N ALA A 123 -2.34 3.45 20.56
CA ALA A 123 -1.45 4.60 20.55
C ALA A 123 -0.48 4.54 21.75
N GLN A 124 0.79 4.79 21.50
CA GLN A 124 1.84 4.83 22.51
C GLN A 124 2.52 6.19 22.48
N LEU A 125 2.55 6.88 23.60
CA LEU A 125 3.38 8.07 23.81
C LEU A 125 4.65 7.65 24.56
N ILE A 126 5.79 7.83 23.91
CA ILE A 126 7.08 7.44 24.45
C ILE A 126 7.88 8.68 24.77
N VAL A 127 8.49 8.72 25.95
CA VAL A 127 9.38 9.78 26.38
C VAL A 127 10.70 9.20 26.88
N ARG A 128 11.79 9.96 26.72
CA ARG A 128 13.11 9.54 27.20
C ARG A 128 13.11 9.44 28.72
N LYS A 129 13.69 8.37 29.26
CA LYS A 129 13.93 8.23 30.70
C LYS A 129 14.76 9.43 31.19
N GLY A 130 14.34 10.03 32.29
CA GLY A 130 15.01 11.22 32.83
C GLY A 130 14.69 12.55 32.17
N SER A 131 13.78 12.59 31.19
CA SER A 131 13.34 13.83 30.53
C SER A 131 12.55 14.79 31.42
N GLY A 132 12.09 14.34 32.57
CA GLY A 132 11.21 15.10 33.47
C GLY A 132 9.74 15.14 33.00
N ILE A 133 9.41 14.60 31.84
CA ILE A 133 8.04 14.53 31.29
C ILE A 133 7.28 13.44 32.01
N LYS A 134 6.21 13.81 32.72
CA LYS A 134 5.36 12.91 33.51
C LYS A 134 3.90 12.92 33.02
N SER A 135 3.54 13.94 32.25
CA SER A 135 2.18 14.13 31.71
C SER A 135 2.21 14.76 30.32
N THR A 136 1.09 14.73 29.62
CA THR A 136 0.94 15.40 28.33
C THR A 136 1.12 16.91 28.41
N LYS A 137 0.85 17.53 29.57
CA LYS A 137 1.06 18.98 29.79
C LYS A 137 2.53 19.38 29.73
N ASP A 138 3.43 18.46 30.10
CA ASP A 138 4.88 18.70 30.11
C ASP A 138 5.47 18.70 28.69
N LEU A 139 4.68 18.34 27.67
CA LEU A 139 5.06 18.39 26.26
C LEU A 139 5.01 19.81 25.68
N VAL A 140 4.38 20.77 26.34
CA VAL A 140 4.33 22.15 25.87
C VAL A 140 5.74 22.70 25.67
N GLY A 141 6.03 23.25 24.50
CA GLY A 141 7.36 23.72 24.09
C GLY A 141 8.39 22.62 23.79
N LYS A 142 7.98 21.34 23.76
CA LYS A 142 8.88 20.22 23.44
C LYS A 142 8.73 19.79 21.99
N LYS A 143 9.82 19.22 21.44
CA LYS A 143 9.82 18.55 20.14
C LYS A 143 9.12 17.20 20.26
N VAL A 144 8.12 16.99 19.44
CA VAL A 144 7.31 15.76 19.43
C VAL A 144 7.26 15.15 18.03
N GLY A 145 7.72 13.92 17.88
CA GLY A 145 7.53 13.14 16.65
C GLY A 145 6.06 12.73 16.51
N VAL A 146 5.37 13.26 15.53
CA VAL A 146 3.91 13.07 15.38
C VAL A 146 3.52 12.13 14.23
N GLY A 147 4.49 11.47 13.60
CA GLY A 147 4.27 10.61 12.43
C GLY A 147 4.39 11.39 11.12
N ASN A 148 4.51 10.68 10.00
CA ASN A 148 4.61 11.29 8.67
C ASN A 148 3.34 12.08 8.33
N ALA A 149 3.50 13.17 7.59
CA ALA A 149 2.38 13.86 6.97
C ALA A 149 1.54 12.87 6.13
N GLY A 150 0.21 12.90 6.27
CA GLY A 150 -0.70 11.96 5.60
C GLY A 150 -0.78 10.56 6.23
N SER A 151 -0.06 10.32 7.33
CA SER A 151 -0.17 9.07 8.09
C SER A 151 -1.36 9.07 9.04
N GLY A 152 -1.79 7.86 9.43
CA GLY A 152 -2.75 7.72 10.51
C GLY A 152 -2.20 8.12 11.87
N ALA A 153 -0.89 7.93 12.10
CA ALA A 153 -0.23 8.38 13.33
C ALA A 153 -0.31 9.90 13.46
N PHE A 154 0.03 10.64 12.40
CA PHE A 154 -0.10 12.10 12.37
C PHE A 154 -1.54 12.55 12.66
N ALA A 155 -2.53 11.97 11.96
CA ALA A 155 -3.93 12.33 12.15
C ALA A 155 -4.42 12.05 13.58
N ASN A 156 -4.01 10.92 14.17
CA ASN A 156 -4.35 10.58 15.54
C ASN A 156 -3.66 11.50 16.56
N CYS A 157 -2.38 11.83 16.36
CA CYS A 157 -1.68 12.80 17.22
C CYS A 157 -2.35 14.16 17.18
N GLU A 158 -2.73 14.62 16.00
CA GLU A 158 -3.44 15.89 15.84
C GLU A 158 -4.77 15.89 16.58
N LEU A 159 -5.60 14.86 16.42
CA LEU A 159 -6.85 14.73 17.15
C LEU A 159 -6.65 14.72 18.67
N PHE A 160 -5.71 13.90 19.12
CA PHE A 160 -5.41 13.75 20.55
C PHE A 160 -4.90 15.03 21.18
N PHE A 161 -3.89 15.66 20.60
CA PHE A 161 -3.29 16.86 21.17
C PHE A 161 -4.16 18.11 20.99
N ASN A 162 -5.02 18.16 19.96
CA ASN A 162 -6.08 19.18 19.89
C ASN A 162 -7.09 19.03 21.03
N HIS A 163 -7.53 17.79 21.31
CA HIS A 163 -8.43 17.54 22.44
C HIS A 163 -7.80 17.95 23.78
N MET A 164 -6.47 17.77 23.92
CA MET A 164 -5.72 18.18 25.11
C MET A 164 -5.40 19.70 25.13
N GLY A 165 -5.70 20.44 24.06
CA GLY A 165 -5.44 21.88 23.96
C GLY A 165 -3.96 22.27 23.84
N ILE A 166 -3.10 21.32 23.38
CA ILE A 166 -1.64 21.54 23.29
C ILE A 166 -1.07 21.37 21.88
N TRP A 167 -1.87 21.04 20.86
CA TRP A 167 -1.39 20.81 19.49
C TRP A 167 -0.53 21.96 18.95
N ASP A 168 -0.96 23.19 19.14
CA ASP A 168 -0.22 24.38 18.67
C ASP A 168 0.84 24.87 19.67
N LYS A 169 0.99 24.17 20.79
CA LYS A 169 1.97 24.50 21.84
C LYS A 169 3.16 23.55 21.87
N ILE A 170 3.18 22.53 21.02
CA ILE A 170 4.30 21.58 20.84
C ILE A 170 5.04 21.89 19.52
N GLU A 171 6.33 21.59 19.48
CA GLU A 171 7.11 21.60 18.24
C GLU A 171 6.87 20.28 17.49
N ARG A 172 6.03 20.31 16.46
CA ARG A 172 5.62 19.12 15.71
C ARG A 172 6.68 18.70 14.69
N ASN A 173 7.24 17.52 14.84
CA ASN A 173 8.13 16.91 13.87
C ASN A 173 7.39 15.79 13.11
N ALA A 174 7.07 16.07 11.84
CA ALA A 174 6.44 15.09 10.95
C ALA A 174 7.53 14.14 10.40
N MET A 175 7.72 12.99 11.02
CA MET A 175 8.75 12.02 10.66
C MET A 175 8.27 10.57 10.83
N GLY A 176 8.91 9.64 10.10
CA GLY A 176 8.65 8.22 10.20
C GLY A 176 9.20 7.59 11.50
N TYR A 177 8.84 6.33 11.72
CA TYR A 177 9.24 5.64 12.95
C TYR A 177 10.75 5.50 13.11
N ASN A 178 11.47 5.15 12.03
CA ASN A 178 12.92 5.00 12.09
C ASN A 178 13.61 6.35 12.33
N ASP A 179 13.15 7.40 11.65
CA ASP A 179 13.70 8.76 11.84
C ASP A 179 13.42 9.26 13.26
N ALA A 180 12.19 9.03 13.77
CA ALA A 180 11.82 9.38 15.12
C ALA A 180 12.67 8.62 16.16
N ALA A 181 12.92 7.33 15.97
CA ALA A 181 13.77 6.55 16.85
C ALA A 181 15.23 7.02 16.85
N GLY A 182 15.74 7.43 15.67
CA GLY A 182 17.09 8.00 15.55
C GLY A 182 17.23 9.40 16.15
N ALA A 183 16.16 10.19 16.17
CA ALA A 183 16.12 11.53 16.75
C ALA A 183 15.89 11.52 18.28
N PHE A 184 15.50 10.36 18.85
CA PHE A 184 15.15 10.16 20.25
C PHE A 184 16.39 9.94 21.11
#